data_b7ff5402647d9d1e989f2042db8075c1
#
_entry.id   b7ff5402647d9d1e989f2042db8075c1
#
_cell.length_a   1.000
_cell.length_b   1.000
_cell.length_c   1.000
_cell.angle_alpha   90.00
_cell.angle_beta   90.00
_cell.angle_gamma   90.00
#
_symmetry.space_group_name_H-M   'P 1'
#
loop_
_entity.id
_entity.type
_entity.pdbx_description
1 polymer ?
#
loop_
_entity_poly.entity_id
_entity_poly.type
_entity_poly.pdbx_seq_one_letter_code
_entity_poly.pdbx_strand_id
1 'polypeptide(L)'
;MNRFFTVLFFLIGFCSCTKQTNHCPDVILSIPTSGVPMDLFGVNEVELVGDELRVSVNYGGGCEQHEFQAYGSTSVNEEGIEASVFFLGHDANNDVCEALILEHQLCFDLPRSTDSQLLYFYHLDSLYHLN
;
A
#
# COMPACT_ATOMS: atom_id res chain seq x y z
N MET A 1 -48.09 -52.12 13.87
CA MET A 1 -47.16 -51.35 14.75
C MET A 1 -46.00 -50.89 13.90
N ASN A 2 -46.12 -49.67 13.29
CA ASN A 2 -45.09 -49.08 12.46
C ASN A 2 -44.34 -48.04 13.28
N ARG A 3 -43.06 -48.32 13.52
CA ARG A 3 -42.13 -47.36 14.15
C ARG A 3 -41.47 -46.56 13.02
N PHE A 4 -41.91 -45.32 12.85
CA PHE A 4 -41.24 -44.30 12.03
C PHE A 4 -39.98 -43.83 12.77
N PHE A 5 -38.83 -44.14 12.22
CA PHE A 5 -37.51 -43.59 12.65
C PHE A 5 -37.28 -42.31 11.91
N THR A 6 -37.48 -41.18 12.60
CA THR A 6 -37.15 -39.83 12.06
C THR A 6 -35.67 -39.61 12.25
N VAL A 7 -34.91 -39.70 11.16
CA VAL A 7 -33.48 -39.34 11.14
C VAL A 7 -33.39 -37.82 11.00
N LEU A 8 -33.01 -37.14 12.07
CA LEU A 8 -32.75 -35.70 12.10
C LEU A 8 -31.34 -35.46 11.56
N PHE A 9 -31.25 -34.98 10.30
CA PHE A 9 -29.98 -34.59 9.68
C PHE A 9 -29.56 -33.24 10.24
N PHE A 10 -28.56 -33.21 11.14
CA PHE A 10 -27.89 -32.02 11.61
C PHE A 10 -26.92 -31.53 10.50
N LEU A 11 -27.33 -30.54 9.73
CA LEU A 11 -26.46 -29.80 8.81
C LEU A 11 -25.52 -28.90 9.65
N ILE A 12 -24.32 -29.39 9.94
CA ILE A 12 -23.25 -28.59 10.51
C ILE A 12 -22.71 -27.69 9.37
N GLY A 13 -23.20 -26.46 9.32
CA GLY A 13 -22.67 -25.43 8.45
C GLY A 13 -21.25 -25.07 8.89
N PHE A 14 -20.24 -25.57 8.17
CA PHE A 14 -18.87 -25.07 8.29
C PHE A 14 -18.82 -23.64 7.77
N CYS A 15 -18.87 -22.67 8.69
CA CYS A 15 -18.54 -21.28 8.40
C CYS A 15 -17.03 -21.25 8.13
N SER A 16 -16.64 -21.41 6.87
CA SER A 16 -15.26 -21.24 6.42
C SER A 16 -14.95 -19.74 6.44
N CYS A 17 -14.41 -19.25 7.57
CA CYS A 17 -13.75 -17.96 7.61
C CYS A 17 -12.49 -18.05 6.74
N THR A 18 -12.59 -17.74 5.47
CA THR A 18 -11.44 -17.42 4.65
C THR A 18 -10.79 -16.17 5.24
N LYS A 19 -9.65 -16.32 5.93
CA LYS A 19 -8.76 -15.21 6.22
C LYS A 19 -8.38 -14.61 4.87
N GLN A 20 -8.99 -13.48 4.55
CA GLN A 20 -8.54 -12.63 3.46
C GLN A 20 -7.18 -12.10 3.91
N THR A 21 -6.12 -12.69 3.44
CA THR A 21 -4.77 -12.13 3.56
C THR A 21 -4.79 -10.88 2.68
N ASN A 22 -4.96 -9.72 3.30
CA ASN A 22 -4.77 -8.44 2.65
C ASN A 22 -3.28 -8.38 2.29
N HIS A 23 -2.97 -8.79 1.06
CA HIS A 23 -1.63 -8.67 0.52
C HIS A 23 -1.45 -7.21 0.11
N CYS A 24 -0.39 -6.57 0.62
CA CYS A 24 -0.01 -5.24 0.17
C CYS A 24 0.48 -5.32 -1.28
N PRO A 25 0.15 -4.34 -2.15
CA PRO A 25 0.69 -4.31 -3.49
C PRO A 25 2.21 -4.10 -3.47
N ASP A 26 2.90 -4.66 -4.46
CA ASP A 26 4.35 -4.53 -4.59
C ASP A 26 4.75 -3.10 -4.97
N VAL A 27 5.91 -2.67 -4.49
CA VAL A 27 6.59 -1.46 -4.97
C VAL A 27 7.09 -1.68 -6.39
N ILE A 28 6.83 -0.73 -7.26
CA ILE A 28 7.31 -0.75 -8.66
C ILE A 28 8.71 -0.12 -8.72
N LEU A 29 9.72 -0.91 -9.13
CA LEU A 29 11.11 -0.44 -9.23
C LEU A 29 11.44 0.26 -10.56
N SER A 30 10.50 0.33 -11.50
CA SER A 30 10.66 1.01 -12.78
C SER A 30 9.64 2.14 -12.93
N ILE A 31 10.13 3.36 -13.13
CA ILE A 31 9.26 4.50 -13.39
C ILE A 31 8.68 4.38 -14.81
N PRO A 32 7.36 4.45 -14.99
CA PRO A 32 6.74 4.40 -16.32
C PRO A 32 7.22 5.55 -17.21
N THR A 33 7.44 5.27 -18.49
CA THR A 33 7.83 6.31 -19.47
C THR A 33 6.76 7.37 -19.68
N SER A 34 5.48 7.04 -19.39
CA SER A 34 4.35 7.97 -19.39
C SER A 34 4.38 8.97 -18.22
N GLY A 35 5.30 8.78 -17.28
CA GLY A 35 5.34 9.53 -16.03
C GLY A 35 4.50 8.89 -14.92
N VAL A 36 4.65 9.42 -13.73
CA VAL A 36 3.89 9.02 -12.54
C VAL A 36 2.84 10.10 -12.25
N PRO A 37 1.56 9.73 -12.04
CA PRO A 37 0.56 10.69 -11.59
C PRO A 37 1.00 11.32 -10.25
N MET A 38 0.90 12.63 -10.13
CA MET A 38 1.40 13.38 -8.97
C MET A 38 0.35 14.40 -8.48
N ASP A 39 -0.91 13.96 -8.37
CA ASP A 39 -1.94 14.78 -7.76
C ASP A 39 -1.64 15.04 -6.28
N LEU A 40 -2.13 16.17 -5.76
CA LEU A 40 -1.76 16.61 -4.41
C LEU A 40 -2.27 15.68 -3.32
N PHE A 41 -1.42 15.37 -2.37
CA PHE A 41 -1.73 14.69 -1.12
C PHE A 41 -0.73 15.10 -0.02
N GLY A 42 -1.09 14.85 1.22
CA GLY A 42 -0.20 15.00 2.36
C GLY A 42 0.24 13.65 2.91
N VAL A 43 1.42 13.60 3.51
CA VAL A 43 1.92 12.44 4.25
C VAL A 43 1.91 12.78 5.73
N ASN A 44 1.19 11.98 6.53
CA ASN A 44 1.11 12.14 7.98
C ASN A 44 2.21 11.33 8.68
N GLU A 45 2.43 10.10 8.21
CA GLU A 45 3.36 9.15 8.83
C GLU A 45 3.90 8.17 7.80
N VAL A 46 5.16 7.78 7.98
CA VAL A 46 5.82 6.73 7.19
C VAL A 46 6.54 5.80 8.13
N GLU A 47 6.30 4.51 8.02
CA GLU A 47 6.98 3.49 8.80
C GLU A 47 7.35 2.27 7.96
N LEU A 48 8.37 1.53 8.39
CA LEU A 48 8.75 0.25 7.85
C LEU A 48 8.49 -0.84 8.89
N VAL A 49 7.66 -1.82 8.54
CA VAL A 49 7.34 -2.95 9.42
C VAL A 49 7.73 -4.26 8.72
N GLY A 50 8.91 -4.78 9.05
CA GLY A 50 9.52 -5.87 8.27
C GLY A 50 9.83 -5.42 6.85
N ASP A 51 9.25 -6.09 5.86
CA ASP A 51 9.39 -5.75 4.43
C ASP A 51 8.19 -4.92 3.91
N GLU A 52 7.36 -4.39 4.81
CA GLU A 52 6.14 -3.66 4.47
C GLU A 52 6.33 -2.16 4.75
N LEU A 53 6.27 -1.35 3.69
CA LEU A 53 6.22 0.12 3.78
C LEU A 53 4.79 0.54 4.06
N ARG A 54 4.56 1.23 5.17
CA ARG A 54 3.27 1.80 5.55
C ARG A 54 3.31 3.31 5.47
N VAL A 55 2.32 3.88 4.81
CA VAL A 55 2.23 5.33 4.64
C VAL A 55 0.81 5.79 4.97
N SER A 56 0.69 6.68 5.95
CA SER A 56 -0.55 7.37 6.26
C SER A 56 -0.62 8.65 5.44
N VAL A 57 -1.64 8.77 4.60
CA VAL A 57 -1.84 9.90 3.69
C VAL A 57 -3.16 10.61 3.95
N ASN A 58 -3.21 11.90 3.57
CA ASN A 58 -4.44 12.66 3.49
C ASN A 58 -4.54 13.38 2.15
N TYR A 59 -5.75 13.50 1.63
CA TYR A 59 -6.02 14.14 0.35
C TYR A 59 -7.46 14.67 0.28
N GLY A 60 -7.70 15.68 -0.55
CA GLY A 60 -9.04 16.16 -0.84
C GLY A 60 -9.72 15.30 -1.87
N GLY A 61 -11.04 15.09 -1.74
CA GLY A 61 -11.78 14.30 -2.69
C GLY A 61 -13.12 13.82 -2.14
N GLY A 62 -13.58 12.67 -2.63
CA GLY A 62 -14.75 11.94 -2.13
C GLY A 62 -15.83 11.68 -3.18
N CYS A 63 -15.63 12.09 -4.43
CA CYS A 63 -16.53 11.80 -5.55
C CYS A 63 -16.00 10.67 -6.43
N GLU A 64 -14.68 10.58 -6.61
CA GLU A 64 -14.03 9.54 -7.39
C GLU A 64 -13.12 8.68 -6.50
N GLN A 65 -12.78 7.50 -6.98
CA GLN A 65 -11.82 6.64 -6.31
C GLN A 65 -10.40 7.08 -6.68
N HIS A 66 -9.60 7.42 -5.67
CA HIS A 66 -8.19 7.76 -5.84
C HIS A 66 -7.33 6.49 -5.84
N GLU A 67 -6.26 6.53 -6.62
CA GLU A 67 -5.29 5.44 -6.71
C GLU A 67 -3.92 5.88 -6.24
N PHE A 68 -3.27 5.03 -5.44
CA PHE A 68 -1.91 5.22 -4.96
C PHE A 68 -1.04 4.05 -5.37
N GLN A 69 0.15 4.35 -5.86
CA GLN A 69 1.16 3.35 -6.20
C GLN A 69 2.52 3.77 -5.66
N ALA A 70 3.20 2.85 -4.98
CA ALA A 70 4.57 3.11 -4.55
C ALA A 70 5.57 2.76 -5.65
N TYR A 71 6.54 3.65 -5.83
CA TYR A 71 7.66 3.50 -6.74
C TYR A 71 8.96 3.54 -5.95
N GLY A 72 9.97 2.85 -6.46
CA GLY A 72 11.29 2.82 -5.85
C GLY A 72 12.40 2.94 -6.86
N SER A 73 13.53 3.45 -6.40
CA SER A 73 14.78 3.51 -7.15
C SER A 73 15.93 3.19 -6.21
N THR A 74 16.88 2.40 -6.67
CA THR A 74 18.09 2.08 -5.95
C THR A 74 19.29 2.69 -6.64
N SER A 75 20.19 3.27 -5.85
CA SER A 75 21.45 3.84 -6.32
C SER A 75 22.59 3.45 -5.38
N VAL A 76 23.79 3.41 -5.93
CA VAL A 76 25.03 3.17 -5.16
C VAL A 76 25.85 4.46 -5.20
N ASN A 77 26.26 4.95 -4.03
CA ASN A 77 27.11 6.13 -3.95
C ASN A 77 28.58 5.80 -4.29
N GLU A 78 29.44 6.83 -4.32
CA GLU A 78 30.87 6.68 -4.62
C GLU A 78 31.63 5.81 -3.60
N GLU A 79 31.10 5.66 -2.40
CA GLU A 79 31.66 4.82 -1.34
C GLU A 79 31.18 3.36 -1.41
N GLY A 80 30.32 3.02 -2.39
CA GLY A 80 29.74 1.70 -2.55
C GLY A 80 28.55 1.41 -1.63
N ILE A 81 27.99 2.44 -0.98
CA ILE A 81 26.81 2.30 -0.13
C ILE A 81 25.56 2.33 -1.02
N GLU A 82 24.78 1.27 -0.92
CA GLU A 82 23.49 1.18 -1.61
C GLU A 82 22.40 1.89 -0.82
N ALA A 83 21.65 2.74 -1.51
CA ALA A 83 20.49 3.44 -0.97
C ALA A 83 19.27 3.24 -1.88
N SER A 84 18.14 2.93 -1.28
CA SER A 84 16.85 2.86 -1.97
C SER A 84 15.95 3.99 -1.52
N VAL A 85 15.35 4.67 -2.48
CA VAL A 85 14.41 5.77 -2.26
C VAL A 85 13.06 5.37 -2.82
N PHE A 86 12.03 5.48 -1.99
CA PHE A 86 10.65 5.19 -2.34
C PHE A 86 9.83 6.48 -2.35
N PHE A 87 8.81 6.52 -3.19
CA PHE A 87 7.85 7.62 -3.24
C PHE A 87 6.50 7.12 -3.73
N LEU A 88 5.43 7.89 -3.49
CA LEU A 88 4.09 7.59 -3.96
C LEU A 88 3.73 8.41 -5.21
N GLY A 89 3.15 7.73 -6.19
CA GLY A 89 2.32 8.35 -7.20
C GLY A 89 0.87 8.36 -6.70
N HIS A 90 0.14 9.41 -7.02
CA HIS A 90 -1.26 9.62 -6.69
C HIS A 90 -2.03 10.07 -7.92
N ASP A 91 -3.06 9.30 -8.27
CA ASP A 91 -4.03 9.64 -9.31
C ASP A 91 -5.39 9.89 -8.66
N ALA A 92 -5.84 11.13 -8.72
CA ALA A 92 -7.13 11.54 -8.22
C ALA A 92 -8.30 11.20 -9.17
N ASN A 93 -8.01 10.58 -10.33
CA ASN A 93 -9.01 10.23 -11.36
C ASN A 93 -9.91 11.42 -11.77
N ASN A 94 -9.32 12.62 -11.82
CA ASN A 94 -10.02 13.89 -12.07
C ASN A 94 -11.13 14.20 -11.04
N ASP A 95 -10.97 13.78 -9.80
CA ASP A 95 -11.89 14.14 -8.74
C ASP A 95 -11.89 15.66 -8.54
N VAL A 96 -13.03 16.28 -8.81
CA VAL A 96 -13.24 17.73 -8.65
C VAL A 96 -13.83 18.07 -7.27
N CYS A 97 -14.07 17.09 -6.42
CA CYS A 97 -14.59 17.29 -5.09
C CYS A 97 -13.45 17.63 -4.12
N GLU A 98 -13.50 18.82 -3.53
CA GLU A 98 -12.53 19.25 -2.52
C GLU A 98 -13.17 19.40 -1.13
N ALA A 99 -14.43 18.98 -0.99
CA ALA A 99 -15.21 19.25 0.22
C ALA A 99 -14.82 18.39 1.43
N LEU A 100 -14.14 17.25 1.20
CA LEU A 100 -13.74 16.31 2.24
C LEU A 100 -12.23 16.11 2.24
N ILE A 101 -11.65 16.03 3.44
CA ILE A 101 -10.30 15.50 3.62
C ILE A 101 -10.45 14.03 4.01
N LEU A 102 -9.90 13.16 3.19
CA LEU A 102 -9.88 11.73 3.41
C LEU A 102 -8.51 11.32 3.98
N GLU A 103 -8.52 10.38 4.91
CA GLU A 103 -7.31 9.79 5.46
C GLU A 103 -7.28 8.30 5.13
N HIS A 104 -6.15 7.84 4.62
CA HIS A 104 -5.94 6.42 4.29
C HIS A 104 -4.61 5.93 4.80
N GLN A 105 -4.61 4.68 5.27
CA GLN A 105 -3.39 3.96 5.55
C GLN A 105 -3.10 3.01 4.40
N LEU A 106 -2.01 3.26 3.73
CA LEU A 106 -1.53 2.48 2.60
C LEU A 106 -0.45 1.53 3.07
N CYS A 107 -0.34 0.37 2.41
CA CYS A 107 0.77 -0.54 2.60
C CYS A 107 1.32 -1.01 1.26
N PHE A 108 2.63 -1.25 1.20
CA PHE A 108 3.31 -1.76 0.00
C PHE A 108 4.39 -2.75 0.41
N ASP A 109 4.47 -3.88 -0.28
CA ASP A 109 5.53 -4.84 -0.07
C ASP A 109 6.81 -4.39 -0.78
N LEU A 110 7.89 -4.30 -0.02
CA LEU A 110 9.21 -4.02 -0.59
C LEU A 110 9.75 -5.29 -1.26
N PRO A 111 10.46 -5.13 -2.40
CA PRO A 111 11.08 -6.28 -3.04
C PRO A 111 12.15 -6.88 -2.13
N ARG A 112 12.16 -8.20 -1.99
CA ARG A 112 13.09 -8.96 -1.14
C ARG A 112 14.57 -8.79 -1.50
N SER A 113 14.85 -8.22 -2.67
CA SER A 113 16.21 -7.87 -3.11
C SER A 113 16.70 -6.53 -2.57
N THR A 114 15.91 -5.88 -1.72
CA THR A 114 16.29 -4.58 -1.14
C THR A 114 17.21 -4.81 0.07
N ASP A 115 18.41 -5.36 -0.19
CA ASP A 115 19.48 -5.43 0.81
C ASP A 115 20.17 -4.08 1.00
N SER A 116 19.48 -2.98 0.62
CA SER A 116 20.01 -1.63 0.74
C SER A 116 20.31 -1.29 2.19
N GLN A 117 21.50 -0.75 2.42
CA GLN A 117 21.93 -0.34 3.76
C GLN A 117 21.15 0.89 4.25
N LEU A 118 20.62 1.68 3.32
CA LEU A 118 19.85 2.89 3.60
C LEU A 118 18.54 2.87 2.83
N LEU A 119 17.44 3.02 3.57
CA LEU A 119 16.09 3.09 3.00
C LEU A 119 15.50 4.46 3.30
N TYR A 120 14.94 5.10 2.28
CA TYR A 120 14.33 6.42 2.39
C TYR A 120 12.97 6.45 1.71
N PHE A 121 12.08 7.26 2.28
CA PHE A 121 10.84 7.65 1.62
C PHE A 121 10.91 9.15 1.31
N TYR A 122 10.58 9.52 0.08
CA TYR A 122 10.60 10.90 -0.39
C TYR A 122 9.17 11.39 -0.67
N HIS A 123 8.83 12.56 -0.16
CA HIS A 123 7.57 13.23 -0.48
C HIS A 123 7.78 14.74 -0.46
N LEU A 124 7.45 15.40 -1.56
CA LEU A 124 7.72 16.82 -1.78
C LEU A 124 9.20 17.13 -1.48
N ASP A 125 9.47 18.05 -0.54
CA ASP A 125 10.83 18.43 -0.13
C ASP A 125 11.32 17.69 1.13
N SER A 126 10.62 16.63 1.53
CA SER A 126 10.93 15.87 2.76
C SER A 126 11.47 14.49 2.43
N LEU A 127 12.52 14.10 3.14
CA LEU A 127 13.13 12.77 3.08
C LEU A 127 13.01 12.10 4.45
N TYR A 128 12.29 10.99 4.50
CA TYR A 128 12.07 10.18 5.70
C TYR A 128 13.06 9.01 5.68
N HIS A 129 13.85 8.87 6.73
CA HIS A 129 14.73 7.70 6.91
C HIS A 129 13.89 6.54 7.48
N LEU A 130 13.92 5.40 6.81
CA LEU A 130 13.20 4.18 7.22
C LEU A 130 14.18 3.28 8.02
N ASN A 131 13.81 2.94 9.25
CA ASN A 131 14.61 2.10 10.15
C ASN A 131 13.93 0.76 10.40
#